data_098e52fc100e7a71da174e455c524a55
#
_entry.id   098e52fc100e7a71da174e455c524a55
#
_cell.length_a   1.000
_cell.length_b   1.000
_cell.length_c   1.000
_cell.angle_alpha   90.00
_cell.angle_beta   90.00
_cell.angle_gamma   90.00
#
_symmetry.space_group_name_H-M   'P 1'
#
loop_
_entity.id
_entity.type
_entity.pdbx_description
1 polymer ?
#
loop_
_entity_poly.entity_id
_entity_poly.type
_entity_poly.pdbx_seq_one_letter_code
_entity_poly.pdbx_strand_id
1 'polypeptide(L)'
;MDLIEITPRDFDVDIALAYATPENFTGAPVYRTAVCYLHRQAAAALREAANAARALDLRLRIFDAFRPTEAQWMLWTHTPDPDFLADPRRGSPHSRGVAVDLTLLDATGAPLPMGTEFDAFTPLSHHGNQDIPAATQHNRLLLLGLMTQAGWDFYRNEWWHYQLFDSRQYPLFGDEALPKPMM
;
A
#
# COMPACT_ATOMS: atom_id res chain seq x y z
N MET A 1 3.05 -19.50 -10.20
CA MET A 1 3.38 -18.44 -9.25
C MET A 1 2.23 -17.46 -9.20
N ASP A 2 1.77 -17.08 -8.02
CA ASP A 2 0.58 -16.23 -7.89
C ASP A 2 0.89 -14.74 -7.71
N LEU A 3 2.18 -14.40 -7.46
CA LEU A 3 2.69 -13.03 -7.47
C LEU A 3 3.07 -12.60 -8.88
N ILE A 4 2.58 -11.44 -9.31
CA ILE A 4 2.89 -10.83 -10.61
C ILE A 4 3.51 -9.46 -10.39
N GLU A 5 4.45 -9.09 -11.27
CA GLU A 5 5.09 -7.78 -11.25
C GLU A 5 4.09 -6.71 -11.68
N ILE A 6 4.00 -5.64 -10.90
CA ILE A 6 3.21 -4.44 -11.20
C ILE A 6 4.15 -3.42 -11.80
N THR A 7 3.84 -2.98 -13.02
CA THR A 7 4.63 -1.94 -13.69
C THR A 7 3.76 -0.71 -14.00
N PRO A 8 4.35 0.48 -14.04
CA PRO A 8 3.62 1.70 -14.43
C PRO A 8 2.93 1.57 -15.77
N ARG A 9 3.57 0.91 -16.73
CA ARG A 9 3.05 0.72 -18.08
C ARG A 9 1.82 -0.17 -18.14
N ASP A 10 1.86 -1.30 -17.40
CA ASP A 10 0.82 -2.33 -17.53
C ASP A 10 -0.41 -2.04 -16.67
N PHE A 11 -0.24 -1.21 -15.63
CA PHE A 11 -1.30 -0.90 -14.66
C PHE A 11 -1.73 0.57 -14.65
N ASP A 12 -1.05 1.45 -15.37
CA ASP A 12 -1.28 2.90 -15.36
C ASP A 12 -1.23 3.50 -13.95
N VAL A 13 -0.23 3.12 -13.19
CA VAL A 13 0.04 3.58 -11.82
C VAL A 13 1.42 4.22 -11.74
N ASP A 14 1.65 5.05 -10.75
CA ASP A 14 2.98 5.51 -10.35
C ASP A 14 3.51 4.60 -9.23
N ILE A 15 4.81 4.32 -9.19
CA ILE A 15 5.44 3.44 -8.20
C ILE A 15 6.55 4.20 -7.51
N ALA A 16 6.41 4.43 -6.22
CA ALA A 16 7.36 5.11 -5.35
C ALA A 16 7.51 4.32 -4.04
N LEU A 17 8.12 3.11 -4.14
CA LEU A 17 8.26 2.21 -3.01
C LEU A 17 9.11 2.86 -1.89
N ALA A 18 8.46 3.27 -0.81
CA ALA A 18 9.09 3.97 0.30
C ALA A 18 10.20 3.13 0.95
N TYR A 19 9.97 1.84 1.10
CA TYR A 19 10.96 0.94 1.73
C TYR A 19 12.16 0.59 0.84
N ALA A 20 12.18 1.02 -0.43
CA ALA A 20 13.35 0.97 -1.28
C ALA A 20 14.27 2.20 -1.15
N THR A 21 13.90 3.17 -0.32
CA THR A 21 14.62 4.41 -0.08
C THR A 21 14.82 4.63 1.43
N PRO A 22 15.69 5.54 1.88
CA PRO A 22 15.77 5.90 3.28
C PRO A 22 14.58 6.76 3.77
N GLU A 23 13.71 7.21 2.87
CA GLU A 23 12.54 8.05 3.17
C GLU A 23 11.35 7.21 3.65
N ASN A 24 11.57 6.46 4.74
CA ASN A 24 10.58 5.66 5.45
C ASN A 24 10.86 5.74 6.97
N PHE A 25 9.96 5.23 7.81
CA PHE A 25 10.08 5.37 9.27
C PHE A 25 11.30 4.67 9.89
N THR A 26 11.98 3.77 9.17
CA THR A 26 13.22 3.14 9.66
C THR A 26 14.46 4.00 9.39
N GLY A 27 14.36 5.00 8.51
CA GLY A 27 15.48 5.86 8.09
C GLY A 27 16.53 5.17 7.21
N ALA A 28 16.26 3.95 6.75
CA ALA A 28 17.15 3.17 5.86
C ALA A 28 16.34 2.34 4.86
N PRO A 29 16.90 2.03 3.67
CA PRO A 29 16.25 1.12 2.74
C PRO A 29 16.10 -0.28 3.35
N VAL A 30 14.89 -0.82 3.28
CA VAL A 30 14.56 -2.21 3.64
C VAL A 30 14.69 -3.10 2.40
N TYR A 31 14.25 -2.62 1.24
CA TYR A 31 14.41 -3.31 -0.04
C TYR A 31 15.70 -2.88 -0.73
N ARG A 32 16.45 -3.84 -1.26
CA ARG A 32 17.63 -3.60 -2.11
C ARG A 32 17.23 -3.33 -3.56
N THR A 33 16.09 -3.90 -3.98
CA THR A 33 15.59 -3.76 -5.34
C THR A 33 14.15 -3.25 -5.30
N ALA A 34 13.90 -2.12 -5.98
CA ALA A 34 12.57 -1.51 -6.06
C ALA A 34 11.71 -2.21 -7.13
N VAL A 35 11.16 -3.37 -6.82
CA VAL A 35 10.22 -4.11 -7.67
C VAL A 35 8.90 -4.26 -6.96
N CYS A 36 7.81 -3.92 -7.62
CA CYS A 36 6.47 -3.99 -7.07
C CYS A 36 5.78 -5.29 -7.50
N TYR A 37 5.26 -6.07 -6.54
CA TYR A 37 4.51 -7.29 -6.80
C TYR A 37 3.17 -7.27 -6.10
N LEU A 38 2.19 -7.95 -6.68
CA LEU A 38 0.91 -8.29 -6.03
C LEU A 38 0.49 -9.71 -6.42
N HIS A 39 -0.31 -10.33 -5.57
CA HIS A 39 -1.05 -11.52 -5.94
C HIS A 39 -2.00 -11.21 -7.11
N ARG A 40 -2.19 -12.15 -8.04
CA ARG A 40 -2.98 -11.94 -9.26
C ARG A 40 -4.38 -11.36 -9.02
N GLN A 41 -5.05 -11.74 -7.93
CA GLN A 41 -6.38 -11.22 -7.60
C GLN A 41 -6.29 -9.76 -7.10
N ALA A 42 -5.30 -9.43 -6.29
CA ALA A 42 -5.05 -8.06 -5.87
C ALA A 42 -4.65 -7.16 -7.05
N ALA A 43 -3.85 -7.69 -7.97
CA ALA A 43 -3.49 -6.98 -9.19
C ALA A 43 -4.71 -6.71 -10.10
N ALA A 44 -5.66 -7.64 -10.18
CA ALA A 44 -6.91 -7.40 -10.91
C ALA A 44 -7.73 -6.28 -10.25
N ALA A 45 -7.89 -6.30 -8.93
CA ALA A 45 -8.57 -5.24 -8.18
C ALA A 45 -7.84 -3.88 -8.29
N LEU A 46 -6.48 -3.88 -8.29
CA LEU A 46 -5.70 -2.65 -8.52
C LEU A 46 -6.00 -2.05 -9.90
N ARG A 47 -6.11 -2.88 -10.93
CA ARG A 47 -6.45 -2.43 -12.29
C ARG A 47 -7.81 -1.75 -12.34
N GLU A 48 -8.80 -2.30 -11.66
CA GLU A 48 -10.14 -1.67 -11.56
C GLU A 48 -10.07 -0.32 -10.84
N ALA A 49 -9.35 -0.24 -9.73
CA ALA A 49 -9.15 1.02 -9.01
C ALA A 49 -8.41 2.07 -9.88
N ALA A 50 -7.36 1.66 -10.60
CA ALA A 50 -6.63 2.56 -11.50
C ALA A 50 -7.50 3.06 -12.66
N ASN A 51 -8.33 2.20 -13.25
CA ASN A 51 -9.28 2.61 -14.29
C ASN A 51 -10.32 3.61 -13.75
N ALA A 52 -10.83 3.39 -12.54
CA ALA A 52 -11.78 4.30 -11.90
C ALA A 52 -11.13 5.66 -11.57
N ALA A 53 -9.89 5.66 -11.07
CA ALA A 53 -9.12 6.88 -10.82
C ALA A 53 -8.89 7.67 -12.11
N ARG A 54 -8.46 7.01 -13.19
CA ARG A 54 -8.23 7.64 -14.49
C ARG A 54 -9.49 8.30 -15.06
N ALA A 55 -10.67 7.73 -14.84
CA ALA A 55 -11.94 8.33 -15.28
C ALA A 55 -12.25 9.67 -14.58
N LEU A 56 -11.52 9.99 -13.51
CA LEU A 56 -11.59 11.22 -12.75
C LEU A 56 -10.34 12.12 -12.94
N ASP A 57 -9.53 11.86 -13.98
CA ASP A 57 -8.24 12.52 -14.23
C ASP A 57 -7.25 12.40 -13.06
N LEU A 58 -7.33 11.29 -12.33
CA LEU A 58 -6.44 10.95 -11.20
C LEU A 58 -5.59 9.73 -11.54
N ARG A 59 -4.47 9.56 -10.83
CA ARG A 59 -3.61 8.38 -10.91
C ARG A 59 -3.32 7.86 -9.50
N LEU A 60 -3.18 6.54 -9.35
CA LEU A 60 -2.71 5.92 -8.11
C LEU A 60 -1.18 5.96 -8.06
N ARG A 61 -0.61 6.28 -6.87
CA ARG A 61 0.82 6.11 -6.56
C ARG A 61 0.97 5.10 -5.45
N ILE A 62 1.74 4.04 -5.70
CA ILE A 62 1.98 2.95 -4.77
C ILE A 62 3.22 3.25 -3.92
N PHE A 63 3.06 3.20 -2.59
CA PHE A 63 4.14 3.34 -1.59
C PHE A 63 4.70 2.00 -1.16
N ASP A 64 3.83 0.97 -1.05
CA ASP A 64 4.20 -0.42 -0.78
C ASP A 64 3.12 -1.37 -1.32
N ALA A 65 3.51 -2.63 -1.58
CA ALA A 65 2.60 -3.66 -2.07
C ALA A 65 2.97 -5.02 -1.45
N PHE A 66 3.48 -5.98 -2.22
CA PHE A 66 4.04 -7.18 -1.63
C PHE A 66 5.28 -6.82 -0.79
N ARG A 67 5.28 -7.29 0.44
CA ARG A 67 6.36 -7.12 1.41
C ARG A 67 6.81 -8.51 1.85
N PRO A 68 8.01 -8.97 1.48
CA PRO A 68 8.53 -10.28 1.92
C PRO A 68 8.45 -10.43 3.44
N THR A 69 8.28 -11.67 3.91
CA THR A 69 8.21 -11.94 5.36
C THR A 69 9.45 -11.42 6.10
N GLU A 70 10.63 -11.45 5.46
CA GLU A 70 11.90 -10.94 6.00
C GLU A 70 11.83 -9.42 6.23
N ALA A 71 11.27 -8.68 5.28
CA ALA A 71 11.06 -7.24 5.42
C ALA A 71 10.06 -6.93 6.54
N GLN A 72 8.97 -7.70 6.64
CA GLN A 72 8.00 -7.53 7.74
C GLN A 72 8.65 -7.71 9.11
N TRP A 73 9.57 -8.68 9.26
CA TRP A 73 10.35 -8.86 10.48
C TRP A 73 11.30 -7.68 10.76
N MET A 74 11.93 -7.11 9.73
CA MET A 74 12.80 -5.93 9.91
C MET A 74 11.99 -4.73 10.42
N LEU A 75 10.84 -4.42 9.82
CA LEU A 75 9.97 -3.33 10.24
C LEU A 75 9.45 -3.53 11.68
N TRP A 76 8.99 -4.73 12.00
CA TRP A 76 8.52 -5.07 13.35
C TRP A 76 9.60 -4.99 14.41
N THR A 77 10.83 -5.43 14.09
CA THR A 77 11.97 -5.35 15.02
C THR A 77 12.34 -3.89 15.30
N HIS A 78 12.20 -3.02 14.30
CA HIS A 78 12.44 -1.58 14.45
C HIS A 78 11.37 -0.90 15.30
N THR A 79 10.09 -1.14 15.00
CA THR A 79 8.94 -0.50 15.65
C THR A 79 7.82 -1.52 15.87
N PRO A 80 7.79 -2.24 17.01
CA PRO A 80 6.78 -3.26 17.28
C PRO A 80 5.46 -2.63 17.76
N ASP A 81 4.78 -1.91 16.88
CA ASP A 81 3.51 -1.25 17.14
C ASP A 81 2.34 -1.99 16.45
N PRO A 82 1.52 -2.76 17.19
CA PRO A 82 0.45 -3.56 16.61
C PRO A 82 -0.72 -2.74 16.06
N ASP A 83 -0.81 -1.44 16.36
CA ASP A 83 -1.84 -0.56 15.82
C ASP A 83 -1.52 -0.10 14.39
N PHE A 84 -0.25 -0.22 13.97
CA PHE A 84 0.21 0.19 12.63
C PHE A 84 0.96 -0.91 11.88
N LEU A 85 1.55 -1.87 12.57
CA LEU A 85 2.29 -2.97 11.93
C LEU A 85 1.69 -4.32 12.28
N ALA A 86 1.42 -5.14 11.28
CA ALA A 86 1.02 -6.52 11.51
C ALA A 86 2.14 -7.31 12.19
N ASP A 87 1.81 -7.99 13.29
CA ASP A 87 2.73 -8.92 13.96
C ASP A 87 3.14 -10.04 12.98
N PRO A 88 4.44 -10.17 12.63
CA PRO A 88 4.90 -11.16 11.65
C PRO A 88 4.61 -12.60 12.04
N ARG A 89 4.41 -12.89 13.34
CA ARG A 89 3.99 -14.21 13.82
C ARG A 89 2.58 -14.59 13.36
N ARG A 90 1.73 -13.58 13.10
CA ARG A 90 0.36 -13.75 12.57
C ARG A 90 0.32 -13.63 11.04
N GLY A 91 1.36 -13.04 10.47
CA GLY A 91 1.49 -12.74 9.05
C GLY A 91 0.75 -11.47 8.63
N SER A 92 1.38 -10.71 7.75
CA SER A 92 0.84 -9.48 7.16
C SER A 92 0.07 -9.76 5.87
N PRO A 93 -0.99 -9.01 5.55
CA PRO A 93 -1.61 -9.03 4.21
C PRO A 93 -0.62 -8.64 3.11
N HIS A 94 0.34 -7.76 3.38
CA HIS A 94 1.44 -7.44 2.47
C HIS A 94 2.31 -8.65 2.15
N SER A 95 2.66 -9.46 3.16
CA SER A 95 3.47 -10.68 2.95
C SER A 95 2.69 -11.81 2.26
N ARG A 96 1.41 -11.60 1.99
CA ARG A 96 0.56 -12.47 1.18
C ARG A 96 0.35 -11.90 -0.24
N GLY A 97 0.89 -10.72 -0.52
CA GLY A 97 0.71 -10.00 -1.78
C GLY A 97 -0.71 -9.49 -2.02
N VAL A 98 -1.52 -9.37 -0.97
CA VAL A 98 -2.93 -8.95 -1.08
C VAL A 98 -3.24 -7.64 -0.36
N ALA A 99 -2.23 -6.84 -0.10
CA ALA A 99 -2.37 -5.47 0.40
C ALA A 99 -1.54 -4.50 -0.44
N VAL A 100 -1.95 -3.24 -0.43
CA VAL A 100 -1.29 -2.13 -1.10
C VAL A 100 -1.44 -0.86 -0.26
N ASP A 101 -0.35 -0.11 -0.13
CA ASP A 101 -0.32 1.22 0.45
C ASP A 101 -0.16 2.23 -0.70
N LEU A 102 -1.06 3.21 -0.78
CA LEU A 102 -1.10 4.09 -1.94
C LEU A 102 -1.77 5.45 -1.65
N THR A 103 -1.61 6.37 -2.60
CA THR A 103 -2.26 7.67 -2.61
C THR A 103 -2.79 8.02 -4.00
N LEU A 104 -3.42 9.20 -4.12
CA LEU A 104 -3.88 9.78 -5.39
C LEU A 104 -2.92 10.89 -5.84
N LEU A 105 -2.66 10.91 -7.14
CA LEU A 105 -2.04 12.02 -7.85
C LEU A 105 -3.08 12.72 -8.71
N ASP A 106 -2.96 14.04 -8.87
CA ASP A 106 -3.74 14.81 -9.82
C ASP A 106 -3.21 14.67 -11.26
N ALA A 107 -3.87 15.32 -12.21
CA ALA A 107 -3.48 15.31 -13.62
C ALA A 107 -2.07 15.87 -13.91
N THR A 108 -1.49 16.63 -12.99
CA THR A 108 -0.12 17.16 -13.09
C THR A 108 0.91 16.19 -12.51
N GLY A 109 0.48 15.12 -11.84
CA GLY A 109 1.31 14.16 -11.12
C GLY A 109 1.65 14.58 -9.71
N ALA A 110 1.03 15.64 -9.19
CA ALA A 110 1.20 16.06 -7.79
C ALA A 110 0.30 15.23 -6.86
N PRO A 111 0.81 14.80 -5.68
CA PRO A 111 0.01 14.05 -4.72
C PRO A 111 -1.09 14.93 -4.12
N LEU A 112 -2.30 14.39 -4.01
CA LEU A 112 -3.38 15.05 -3.29
C LEU A 112 -3.05 15.07 -1.78
N PRO A 113 -3.27 16.21 -1.08
CA PRO A 113 -3.03 16.28 0.35
C PRO A 113 -3.90 15.27 1.12
N MET A 114 -3.28 14.42 1.93
CA MET A 114 -3.96 13.39 2.74
C MET A 114 -3.94 13.70 4.26
N GLY A 115 -3.30 14.80 4.68
CA GLY A 115 -3.32 15.32 6.06
C GLY A 115 -2.24 14.75 6.96
N THR A 116 -1.65 13.65 6.60
CA THR A 116 -0.41 13.10 7.17
C THR A 116 0.42 12.51 6.05
N GLU A 117 1.71 12.36 6.29
CA GLU A 117 2.57 11.57 5.42
C GLU A 117 2.21 10.08 5.50
N PHE A 118 2.70 9.31 4.53
CA PHE A 118 2.70 7.84 4.59
C PHE A 118 3.48 7.38 5.83
N ASP A 119 3.06 6.31 6.47
CA ASP A 119 3.65 5.76 7.71
C ASP A 119 3.67 6.74 8.91
N ALA A 120 2.87 7.78 8.92
CA ALA A 120 2.70 8.62 10.10
C ALA A 120 1.85 7.87 11.14
N PHE A 121 2.52 7.27 12.14
CA PHE A 121 1.90 6.51 13.23
C PHE A 121 1.22 7.44 14.24
N THR A 122 0.06 7.96 13.86
CA THR A 122 -0.70 8.94 14.63
C THR A 122 -2.20 8.78 14.40
N PRO A 123 -3.05 9.12 15.39
CA PRO A 123 -4.50 9.13 15.19
C PRO A 123 -4.99 10.01 14.03
N LEU A 124 -4.20 11.02 13.62
CA LEU A 124 -4.53 11.82 12.44
C LEU A 124 -4.54 10.99 11.14
N SER A 125 -3.86 9.84 11.10
CA SER A 125 -3.85 8.93 9.96
C SER A 125 -5.11 8.07 9.86
N HIS A 126 -5.94 8.01 10.91
CA HIS A 126 -7.13 7.17 10.93
C HIS A 126 -8.19 7.66 9.96
N HIS A 127 -8.87 6.73 9.27
CA HIS A 127 -10.07 7.03 8.53
C HIS A 127 -11.13 7.66 9.44
N GLY A 128 -11.83 8.69 8.95
CA GLY A 128 -12.87 9.39 9.70
C GLY A 128 -12.36 10.36 10.78
N ASN A 129 -11.04 10.57 10.89
CA ASN A 129 -10.50 11.62 11.75
C ASN A 129 -10.96 12.99 11.23
N GLN A 130 -11.51 13.83 12.13
CA GLN A 130 -12.05 15.16 11.78
C GLN A 130 -11.10 16.32 12.12
N ASP A 131 -9.95 16.04 12.74
CA ASP A 131 -8.96 17.05 13.11
C ASP A 131 -8.00 17.39 11.95
N ILE A 132 -8.37 17.01 10.73
CA ILE A 132 -7.68 17.34 9.47
C ILE A 132 -8.54 18.24 8.60
N PRO A 133 -7.97 19.07 7.70
CA PRO A 133 -8.73 19.97 6.83
C PRO A 133 -9.82 19.26 6.01
N ALA A 134 -10.97 19.91 5.81
CA ALA A 134 -12.09 19.34 5.07
C ALA A 134 -11.72 18.88 3.65
N ALA A 135 -10.86 19.64 2.95
CA ALA A 135 -10.35 19.23 1.63
C ALA A 135 -9.57 17.91 1.68
N THR A 136 -8.79 17.72 2.73
CA THR A 136 -8.03 16.48 2.98
C THR A 136 -8.96 15.30 3.30
N GLN A 137 -10.00 15.53 4.12
CA GLN A 137 -11.03 14.52 4.38
C GLN A 137 -11.71 14.08 3.07
N HIS A 138 -12.01 15.05 2.18
CA HIS A 138 -12.59 14.77 0.86
C HIS A 138 -11.66 13.87 0.02
N ASN A 139 -10.38 14.17 -0.03
CA ASN A 139 -9.40 13.36 -0.77
C ASN A 139 -9.32 11.92 -0.24
N ARG A 140 -9.32 11.73 1.10
CA ARG A 140 -9.36 10.39 1.72
C ARG A 140 -10.64 9.63 1.40
N LEU A 141 -11.80 10.31 1.44
CA LEU A 141 -13.08 9.69 1.08
C LEU A 141 -13.12 9.31 -0.39
N LEU A 142 -12.51 10.12 -1.28
CA LEU A 142 -12.40 9.80 -2.70
C LEU A 142 -11.53 8.54 -2.90
N LEU A 143 -10.34 8.48 -2.28
CA LEU A 143 -9.49 7.31 -2.34
C LEU A 143 -10.19 6.06 -1.78
N LEU A 144 -10.82 6.18 -0.60
CA LEU A 144 -11.59 5.10 0.02
C LEU A 144 -12.70 4.60 -0.92
N GLY A 145 -13.44 5.51 -1.55
CA GLY A 145 -14.52 5.17 -2.50
C GLY A 145 -14.01 4.42 -3.71
N LEU A 146 -12.92 4.88 -4.33
CA LEU A 146 -12.28 4.22 -5.48
C LEU A 146 -11.81 2.80 -5.14
N MET A 147 -11.13 2.64 -4.01
CA MET A 147 -10.60 1.35 -3.59
C MET A 147 -11.70 0.37 -3.19
N THR A 148 -12.67 0.80 -2.40
CA THR A 148 -13.77 -0.08 -1.98
C THR A 148 -14.68 -0.50 -3.15
N GLN A 149 -14.92 0.39 -4.12
CA GLN A 149 -15.64 0.06 -5.35
C GLN A 149 -14.90 -1.00 -6.18
N ALA A 150 -13.57 -0.99 -6.15
CA ALA A 150 -12.73 -1.98 -6.83
C ALA A 150 -12.56 -3.29 -6.05
N GLY A 151 -13.26 -3.46 -4.91
CA GLY A 151 -13.28 -4.69 -4.13
C GLY A 151 -12.22 -4.80 -3.04
N TRP A 152 -11.60 -3.69 -2.66
CA TRP A 152 -10.67 -3.65 -1.54
C TRP A 152 -11.40 -3.37 -0.21
N ASP A 153 -10.94 -4.02 0.85
CA ASP A 153 -11.18 -3.65 2.24
C ASP A 153 -10.11 -2.64 2.68
N PHE A 154 -10.32 -1.96 3.79
CA PHE A 154 -9.40 -0.95 4.31
C PHE A 154 -9.06 -1.18 5.77
N TYR A 155 -7.88 -0.70 6.20
CA TYR A 155 -7.54 -0.68 7.61
C TYR A 155 -7.88 0.68 8.23
N ARG A 156 -8.65 0.65 9.33
CA ARG A 156 -9.22 1.87 9.93
C ARG A 156 -8.17 2.87 10.38
N ASN A 157 -7.02 2.41 10.85
CA ASN A 157 -5.99 3.29 11.41
C ASN A 157 -5.07 3.95 10.39
N GLU A 158 -5.17 3.56 9.09
CA GLU A 158 -4.27 4.00 8.03
C GLU A 158 -5.04 4.38 6.78
N TRP A 159 -5.00 5.66 6.39
CA TRP A 159 -5.71 6.15 5.20
C TRP A 159 -5.16 5.60 3.88
N TRP A 160 -3.91 5.13 3.90
CA TRP A 160 -3.20 4.60 2.72
C TRP A 160 -3.41 3.09 2.50
N HIS A 161 -3.74 2.30 3.57
CA HIS A 161 -3.73 0.84 3.53
C HIS A 161 -5.03 0.23 3.05
N TYR A 162 -4.93 -0.59 2.01
CA TYR A 162 -6.02 -1.38 1.46
C TYR A 162 -5.58 -2.83 1.27
N GLN A 163 -6.50 -3.77 1.52
CA GLN A 163 -6.23 -5.21 1.43
C GLN A 163 -7.44 -5.95 0.85
N LEU A 164 -7.23 -7.14 0.28
CA LEU A 164 -8.37 -7.98 -0.09
C LEU A 164 -9.06 -8.53 1.17
N PHE A 165 -10.38 -8.73 1.04
CA PHE A 165 -11.16 -9.43 2.08
C PHE A 165 -10.59 -10.82 2.33
N ASP A 166 -10.73 -11.31 3.59
CA ASP A 166 -10.26 -12.63 3.99
C ASP A 166 -8.78 -12.90 3.65
N SER A 167 -7.92 -11.90 3.83
CA SER A 167 -6.50 -11.95 3.46
C SER A 167 -5.76 -13.20 3.98
N ARG A 168 -6.24 -13.81 5.08
CA ARG A 168 -5.63 -15.01 5.69
C ARG A 168 -5.79 -16.28 4.88
N GLN A 169 -6.67 -16.32 3.88
CA GLN A 169 -6.78 -17.46 2.96
C GLN A 169 -5.59 -17.58 2.00
N TYR A 170 -4.82 -16.49 1.83
CA TYR A 170 -3.64 -16.46 0.98
C TYR A 170 -2.39 -16.89 1.75
N PRO A 171 -1.48 -17.63 1.12
CA PRO A 171 -0.23 -18.05 1.76
C PRO A 171 0.69 -16.84 2.02
N LEU A 172 1.59 -17.00 2.99
CA LEU A 172 2.70 -16.08 3.20
C LEU A 172 3.83 -16.41 2.22
N PHE A 173 4.51 -15.39 1.74
CA PHE A 173 5.66 -15.52 0.86
C PHE A 173 6.87 -14.78 1.45
N GLY A 174 8.05 -15.38 1.34
CA GLY A 174 9.34 -14.74 1.55
C GLY A 174 9.93 -14.23 0.24
N ASP A 175 11.11 -13.64 0.32
CA ASP A 175 11.80 -13.07 -0.82
C ASP A 175 12.20 -14.13 -1.87
N GLU A 176 12.45 -15.38 -1.43
CA GLU A 176 12.78 -16.52 -2.28
C GLU A 176 11.65 -16.92 -3.25
N ALA A 177 10.41 -16.47 -2.99
CA ALA A 177 9.27 -16.72 -3.89
C ALA A 177 9.26 -15.82 -5.12
N LEU A 178 10.13 -14.82 -5.20
CA LEU A 178 10.13 -13.81 -6.25
C LEU A 178 11.04 -14.17 -7.43
N PRO A 179 10.63 -13.85 -8.69
CA PRO A 179 11.52 -13.97 -9.85
C PRO A 179 12.73 -13.03 -9.77
N LYS A 180 12.54 -11.86 -9.16
CA LYS A 180 13.58 -10.86 -8.87
C LYS A 180 13.49 -10.56 -7.37
N PRO A 181 14.45 -11.01 -6.56
CA PRO A 181 14.49 -10.73 -5.13
C PRO A 181 14.51 -9.23 -4.83
N MET A 182 13.85 -8.87 -3.72
CA MET A 182 13.75 -7.48 -3.24
C MET A 182 14.72 -7.21 -2.09
N MET A 183 15.13 -8.26 -1.35
CA MET A 183 15.93 -8.19 -0.13
C MET A 183 17.44 -8.32 -0.39
#